data_442b02db8c61299a8bff2a1c58938cb9
#
_entry.id   442b02db8c61299a8bff2a1c58938cb9
#
_cell.length_a   1.000
_cell.length_b   1.000
_cell.length_c   1.000
_cell.angle_alpha   90.00
_cell.angle_beta   90.00
_cell.angle_gamma   90.00
#
_symmetry.space_group_name_H-M   'P 1'
#
loop_
_entity.id
_entity.type
_entity.pdbx_description
1 polymer ?
#
loop_
_entity_poly.entity_id
_entity_poly.type
_entity_poly.pdbx_seq_one_letter_code
_entity_poly.pdbx_strand_id
1 'polypeptide(L)'
;QDYIRNLENYLNSQEKDIRLSAAKEVYARLEEDETRKDDKALTALINKMLQDPSEEIRVLAMAALQGRIVTGDDFTVNLLTRMQNDQAHYGMDAADASKILLQMSGKQVEKEVPVKDKPAKKEKTETKKEETKSSIKK
;
A
#
# COMPACT_ATOMS: atom_id res chain seq x y z
N GLN A 1 -21.69 -10.94 -0.47
CA GLN A 1 -21.72 -10.53 -1.88
C GLN A 1 -22.42 -9.19 -2.06
N ASP A 2 -23.65 -9.11 -1.57
CA ASP A 2 -24.38 -7.86 -1.67
C ASP A 2 -23.71 -6.75 -0.89
N TYR A 3 -23.09 -7.08 0.24
CA TYR A 3 -22.39 -6.11 1.04
C TYR A 3 -21.24 -5.48 0.25
N ILE A 4 -20.46 -6.33 -0.43
CA ILE A 4 -19.34 -5.86 -1.24
C ILE A 4 -19.83 -5.01 -2.41
N ARG A 5 -20.90 -5.44 -3.05
CA ARG A 5 -21.48 -4.69 -4.16
C ARG A 5 -21.96 -3.33 -3.70
N ASN A 6 -22.57 -3.27 -2.52
CA ASN A 6 -23.04 -2.00 -1.97
C ASN A 6 -21.88 -1.06 -1.70
N LEU A 7 -20.79 -1.59 -1.14
CA LEU A 7 -19.60 -0.78 -0.91
C LEU A 7 -19.06 -0.23 -2.21
N GLU A 8 -19.01 -1.08 -3.24
CA GLU A 8 -18.53 -0.64 -4.54
C GLU A 8 -19.41 0.48 -5.09
N ASN A 9 -20.72 0.34 -4.97
CA ASN A 9 -21.65 1.36 -5.44
C ASN A 9 -21.43 2.68 -4.71
N TYR A 10 -21.23 2.61 -3.40
CA TYR A 10 -20.98 3.83 -2.61
C TYR A 10 -19.65 4.48 -3.00
N LEU A 11 -18.65 3.67 -3.29
CA LEU A 11 -17.36 4.21 -3.73
C LEU A 11 -17.46 4.86 -5.11
N ASN A 12 -18.52 4.59 -5.85
CA ASN A 12 -18.80 5.23 -7.14
C ASN A 12 -19.70 6.46 -7.01
N SER A 13 -20.13 6.81 -5.81
CA SER A 13 -21.02 7.93 -5.60
C SER A 13 -20.36 9.25 -6.01
N GLN A 14 -21.17 10.19 -6.48
CA GLN A 14 -20.65 11.53 -6.77
C GLN A 14 -20.42 12.33 -5.49
N GLU A 15 -21.03 11.89 -4.39
CA GLU A 15 -20.91 12.55 -3.10
C GLU A 15 -19.65 12.07 -2.40
N LYS A 16 -18.72 12.99 -2.17
CA LYS A 16 -17.47 12.62 -1.50
C LYS A 16 -17.70 12.00 -0.13
N ASP A 17 -18.67 12.53 0.62
CA ASP A 17 -18.94 12.04 1.98
C ASP A 17 -19.38 10.57 1.94
N ILE A 18 -20.17 10.21 0.94
CA ILE A 18 -20.61 8.82 0.79
C ILE A 18 -19.42 7.94 0.45
N ARG A 19 -18.58 8.39 -0.50
CA ARG A 19 -17.39 7.64 -0.87
C ARG A 19 -16.45 7.47 0.31
N LEU A 20 -16.29 8.53 1.11
CA LEU A 20 -15.39 8.45 2.27
C LEU A 20 -15.93 7.49 3.33
N SER A 21 -17.23 7.50 3.56
CA SER A 21 -17.84 6.56 4.50
C SER A 21 -17.60 5.12 4.06
N ALA A 22 -17.77 4.85 2.77
CA ALA A 22 -17.52 3.51 2.23
C ALA A 22 -16.06 3.13 2.37
N ALA A 23 -15.16 4.08 2.10
CA ALA A 23 -13.73 3.82 2.21
C ALA A 23 -13.34 3.45 3.64
N LYS A 24 -13.91 4.16 4.61
CA LYS A 24 -13.66 3.86 6.02
C LYS A 24 -14.18 2.47 6.38
N GLU A 25 -15.30 2.09 5.79
CA GLU A 25 -15.85 0.77 6.04
C GLU A 25 -14.95 -0.33 5.48
N VAL A 26 -14.42 -0.12 4.28
CA VAL A 26 -13.47 -1.07 3.69
C VAL A 26 -12.26 -1.24 4.59
N TYR A 27 -11.71 -0.12 5.06
CA TYR A 27 -10.56 -0.15 5.95
C TYR A 27 -10.88 -0.93 7.22
N ALA A 28 -12.04 -0.64 7.82
CA ALA A 28 -12.44 -1.29 9.07
C ALA A 28 -12.61 -2.80 8.89
N ARG A 29 -13.15 -3.21 7.76
CA ARG A 29 -13.33 -4.64 7.48
C ARG A 29 -11.99 -5.36 7.38
N LEU A 30 -11.02 -4.72 6.78
CA LEU A 30 -9.69 -5.31 6.69
C LEU A 30 -9.00 -5.33 8.04
N GLU A 31 -9.16 -4.26 8.80
CA GLU A 31 -8.49 -4.12 10.08
C GLU A 31 -9.01 -5.12 11.11
N GLU A 32 -10.29 -5.42 11.07
CA GLU A 32 -10.88 -6.26 12.10
C GLU A 32 -10.55 -7.75 11.96
N ASP A 33 -10.05 -8.18 10.79
CA ASP A 33 -9.81 -9.60 10.54
C ASP A 33 -8.64 -9.77 9.58
N GLU A 34 -7.49 -10.12 10.13
CA GLU A 34 -6.28 -10.18 9.32
C GLU A 34 -6.31 -11.28 8.26
N THR A 35 -7.23 -12.24 8.37
CA THR A 35 -7.35 -13.27 7.33
C THR A 35 -7.90 -12.70 6.03
N ARG A 36 -8.43 -11.48 6.06
CA ARG A 36 -8.98 -10.83 4.87
C ARG A 36 -7.96 -10.12 4.01
N LYS A 37 -6.71 -10.09 4.43
CA LYS A 37 -5.71 -9.28 3.73
C LYS A 37 -5.50 -9.68 2.28
N ASP A 38 -5.80 -10.92 1.93
CA ASP A 38 -5.67 -11.41 0.57
C ASP A 38 -7.01 -11.60 -0.13
N ASP A 39 -8.09 -11.12 0.47
CA ASP A 39 -9.41 -11.22 -0.12
C ASP A 39 -9.46 -10.41 -1.40
N LYS A 40 -9.84 -11.06 -2.49
CA LYS A 40 -9.81 -10.42 -3.80
C LYS A 40 -10.80 -9.28 -3.94
N ALA A 41 -11.99 -9.46 -3.38
CA ALA A 41 -13.02 -8.43 -3.47
C ALA A 41 -12.61 -7.17 -2.70
N LEU A 42 -12.09 -7.35 -1.50
CA LEU A 42 -11.64 -6.20 -0.71
C LEU A 42 -10.42 -5.54 -1.35
N THR A 43 -9.52 -6.34 -1.91
CA THR A 43 -8.37 -5.78 -2.63
C THR A 43 -8.82 -4.91 -3.80
N ALA A 44 -9.84 -5.37 -4.53
CA ALA A 44 -10.37 -4.59 -5.64
C ALA A 44 -10.94 -3.26 -5.15
N LEU A 45 -11.58 -3.25 -3.99
CA LEU A 45 -12.10 -2.00 -3.43
C LEU A 45 -10.97 -1.07 -3.00
N ILE A 46 -9.89 -1.60 -2.44
CA ILE A 46 -8.71 -0.81 -2.11
C ILE A 46 -8.13 -0.19 -3.38
N ASN A 47 -8.04 -0.98 -4.45
CA ASN A 47 -7.52 -0.46 -5.72
C ASN A 47 -8.41 0.68 -6.24
N LYS A 48 -9.71 0.55 -6.07
CA LYS A 48 -10.64 1.59 -6.48
C LYS A 48 -10.41 2.86 -5.65
N MET A 49 -10.18 2.72 -4.35
CA MET A 49 -9.91 3.85 -3.48
C MET A 49 -8.62 4.57 -3.88
N LEU A 50 -7.61 3.83 -4.33
CA LEU A 50 -6.37 4.44 -4.79
C LEU A 50 -6.58 5.35 -6.00
N GLN A 51 -7.65 5.14 -6.74
CA GLN A 51 -7.96 5.92 -7.92
C GLN A 51 -8.92 7.06 -7.65
N ASP A 52 -9.31 7.27 -6.41
CA ASP A 52 -10.28 8.29 -6.06
C ASP A 52 -9.66 9.68 -6.23
N PRO A 53 -10.43 10.64 -6.72
CA PRO A 53 -9.93 12.02 -6.82
C PRO A 53 -9.67 12.66 -5.46
N SER A 54 -10.26 12.13 -4.39
CA SER A 54 -10.09 12.68 -3.05
C SER A 54 -8.85 12.10 -2.39
N GLU A 55 -7.96 12.99 -1.94
CA GLU A 55 -6.76 12.56 -1.24
C GLU A 55 -7.10 11.80 0.03
N GLU A 56 -8.15 12.22 0.73
CA GLU A 56 -8.55 11.55 1.97
C GLU A 56 -8.85 10.07 1.74
N ILE A 57 -9.47 9.75 0.62
CA ILE A 57 -9.82 8.38 0.31
C ILE A 57 -8.58 7.60 -0.12
N ARG A 58 -7.73 8.22 -0.95
CA ARG A 58 -6.48 7.57 -1.37
C ARG A 58 -5.61 7.24 -0.17
N VAL A 59 -5.56 8.14 0.80
CA VAL A 59 -4.72 7.94 2.00
C VAL A 59 -5.17 6.73 2.80
N LEU A 60 -6.47 6.49 2.88
CA LEU A 60 -6.97 5.30 3.57
C LEU A 60 -6.48 4.02 2.91
N ALA A 61 -6.51 3.98 1.58
CA ALA A 61 -6.02 2.81 0.86
C ALA A 61 -4.53 2.62 1.09
N MET A 62 -3.78 3.72 1.03
CA MET A 62 -2.34 3.64 1.25
C MET A 62 -2.00 3.23 2.68
N ALA A 63 -2.78 3.71 3.64
CA ALA A 63 -2.58 3.30 5.03
C ALA A 63 -2.81 1.80 5.20
N ALA A 64 -3.82 1.26 4.52
CA ALA A 64 -4.09 -0.16 4.58
C ALA A 64 -2.92 -0.97 4.03
N LEU A 65 -2.34 -0.50 2.94
CA LEU A 65 -1.19 -1.17 2.34
C LEU A 65 0.07 -1.04 3.20
N GLN A 66 0.33 0.15 3.72
CA GLN A 66 1.49 0.36 4.58
C GLN A 66 1.39 -0.44 5.87
N GLY A 67 0.20 -0.53 6.40
CA GLY A 67 -0.05 -1.30 7.63
C GLY A 67 -0.15 -2.79 7.40
N ARG A 68 -0.09 -3.22 6.16
CA ARG A 68 -0.14 -4.63 5.78
C ARG A 68 -1.43 -5.31 6.20
N ILE A 69 -2.52 -4.56 6.32
CA ILE A 69 -3.82 -5.16 6.56
C ILE A 69 -4.46 -5.60 5.23
N VAL A 70 -3.89 -5.18 4.13
CA VAL A 70 -4.21 -5.70 2.80
C VAL A 70 -2.88 -5.89 2.06
N THR A 71 -2.78 -7.00 1.35
CA THR A 71 -1.53 -7.34 0.66
C THR A 71 -1.36 -6.58 -0.65
N GLY A 72 -2.44 -6.42 -1.39
CA GLY A 72 -2.38 -5.83 -2.72
C GLY A 72 -2.10 -6.89 -3.77
N ASP A 73 -2.31 -6.53 -5.02
CA ASP A 73 -2.09 -7.43 -6.15
C ASP A 73 -1.34 -6.70 -7.26
N ASP A 74 -1.23 -7.32 -8.42
CA ASP A 74 -0.49 -6.73 -9.55
C ASP A 74 -1.12 -5.41 -9.98
N PHE A 75 -2.43 -5.33 -9.94
CA PHE A 75 -3.11 -4.09 -10.29
C PHE A 75 -2.75 -2.98 -9.30
N THR A 76 -2.64 -3.33 -8.02
CA THR A 76 -2.19 -2.39 -7.00
C THR A 76 -0.81 -1.85 -7.33
N VAL A 77 0.11 -2.75 -7.71
CA VAL A 77 1.47 -2.36 -8.07
C VAL A 77 1.44 -1.38 -9.24
N ASN A 78 0.61 -1.66 -10.23
CA ASN A 78 0.52 -0.77 -11.41
C ASN A 78 0.00 0.61 -11.02
N LEU A 79 -1.00 0.67 -10.15
CA LEU A 79 -1.54 1.95 -9.71
C LEU A 79 -0.49 2.75 -8.93
N LEU A 80 0.19 2.09 -8.01
CA LEU A 80 1.21 2.76 -7.20
C LEU A 80 2.38 3.22 -8.06
N THR A 81 2.73 2.44 -9.08
CA THR A 81 3.81 2.83 -9.99
C THR A 81 3.44 4.12 -10.73
N ARG A 82 2.20 4.22 -11.17
CA ARG A 82 1.75 5.43 -11.82
C ARG A 82 1.77 6.63 -10.88
N MET A 83 1.36 6.40 -9.63
CA MET A 83 1.35 7.48 -8.65
C MET A 83 2.75 7.99 -8.36
N GLN A 84 3.72 7.08 -8.18
CA GLN A 84 5.09 7.51 -7.86
C GLN A 84 5.73 8.27 -9.01
N ASN A 85 5.27 8.01 -10.23
CA ASN A 85 5.84 8.65 -11.41
C ASN A 85 5.13 9.95 -11.77
N ASP A 86 4.13 10.35 -10.99
CA ASP A 86 3.36 11.57 -11.27
C ASP A 86 3.33 12.45 -10.04
N GLN A 87 4.51 12.90 -9.65
CA GLN A 87 4.68 13.71 -8.44
C GLN A 87 3.93 15.03 -8.55
N ALA A 88 3.85 15.58 -9.76
CA ALA A 88 3.16 16.85 -9.95
C ALA A 88 1.68 16.75 -9.58
N HIS A 89 1.08 15.60 -9.87
CA HIS A 89 -0.33 15.37 -9.61
C HIS A 89 -0.59 14.88 -8.19
N TYR A 90 0.27 13.99 -7.70
CA TYR A 90 0.01 13.31 -6.43
C TYR A 90 0.79 13.86 -5.24
N GLY A 91 1.85 14.65 -5.48
CA GLY A 91 2.60 15.26 -4.39
C GLY A 91 3.12 14.25 -3.40
N MET A 92 2.74 14.40 -2.14
CA MET A 92 3.18 13.51 -1.06
C MET A 92 2.75 12.06 -1.29
N ASP A 93 1.62 11.86 -1.95
CA ASP A 93 1.16 10.52 -2.23
C ASP A 93 2.14 9.77 -3.13
N ALA A 94 2.84 10.47 -4.01
CA ALA A 94 3.85 9.84 -4.87
C ALA A 94 4.98 9.24 -4.03
N ALA A 95 5.41 9.96 -3.00
CA ALA A 95 6.46 9.46 -2.11
C ALA A 95 5.96 8.26 -1.31
N ASP A 96 4.73 8.32 -0.84
CA ASP A 96 4.13 7.22 -0.10
C ASP A 96 3.98 5.99 -0.99
N ALA A 97 3.59 6.20 -2.25
CA ALA A 97 3.48 5.10 -3.20
C ALA A 97 4.83 4.41 -3.39
N SER A 98 5.91 5.19 -3.47
CA SER A 98 7.26 4.63 -3.57
C SER A 98 7.60 3.76 -2.37
N LYS A 99 7.27 4.22 -1.19
CA LYS A 99 7.55 3.47 0.03
C LYS A 99 6.79 2.15 0.05
N ILE A 100 5.53 2.19 -0.36
CA ILE A 100 4.72 0.98 -0.39
C ILE A 100 5.28 -0.01 -1.41
N LEU A 101 5.66 0.49 -2.59
CA LEU A 101 6.23 -0.37 -3.62
C LEU A 101 7.52 -1.04 -3.13
N LEU A 102 8.35 -0.28 -2.44
CA LEU A 102 9.58 -0.81 -1.89
C LEU A 102 9.28 -1.90 -0.86
N GLN A 103 8.29 -1.65 -0.02
CA GLN A 103 7.86 -2.61 0.98
C GLN A 103 7.39 -3.92 0.34
N MET A 104 6.58 -3.81 -0.71
CA MET A 104 6.07 -4.98 -1.42
C MET A 104 7.20 -5.73 -2.10
N SER A 105 8.11 -4.99 -2.72
CA SER A 105 9.25 -5.56 -3.42
C SER A 105 10.21 -6.25 -2.45
N GLY A 106 10.46 -5.61 -1.30
CA GLY A 106 11.34 -6.18 -0.30
C GLY A 106 10.83 -7.49 0.24
N LYS A 107 9.53 -7.55 0.48
CA LYS A 107 8.90 -8.77 0.94
C LYS A 107 9.05 -9.89 -0.10
N GLN A 108 8.89 -9.52 -1.35
CA GLN A 108 9.00 -10.46 -2.44
C GLN A 108 10.42 -11.01 -2.57
N VAL A 109 11.39 -10.13 -2.41
CA VAL A 109 12.79 -10.53 -2.48
C VAL A 109 13.15 -11.49 -1.36
N GLU A 110 12.68 -11.22 -0.17
CA GLU A 110 12.92 -12.10 0.97
C GLU A 110 12.39 -13.50 0.72
N LYS A 111 11.30 -13.58 0.01
CA LYS A 111 10.67 -14.85 -0.28
C LYS A 111 11.45 -15.67 -1.28
N GLU A 112 11.94 -15.00 -2.31
CA GLU A 112 12.51 -15.69 -3.44
C GLU A 112 14.02 -15.86 -3.37
N VAL A 113 14.68 -14.86 -2.80
CA VAL A 113 16.14 -14.86 -2.80
C VAL A 113 16.65 -14.63 -1.42
N PRO A 114 17.29 -15.58 -0.85
CA PRO A 114 17.88 -15.40 0.48
C PRO A 114 19.16 -14.63 0.40
N VAL A 115 19.42 -13.78 -0.33
CA VAL A 115 20.65 -13.13 -0.45
C VAL A 115 20.86 -11.76 -0.14
N LYS A 116 21.49 -11.28 -0.71
CA LYS A 116 21.94 -10.35 -0.79
C LYS A 116 22.24 -9.33 -0.78
N ASP A 117 22.47 -8.79 -0.78
CA ASP A 117 22.84 -7.69 -0.82
C ASP A 117 22.80 -6.60 -0.97
N LYS A 118 22.75 -6.14 -0.81
CA LYS A 118 22.67 -4.99 -0.94
C LYS A 118 22.67 -4.00 -0.97
N PRO A 119 22.69 -3.86 -0.81
CA PRO A 119 22.71 -2.72 -0.72
C PRO A 119 22.59 -1.82 -0.64
N ALA A 120 22.37 -1.93 -0.41
CA ALA A 120 22.24 -0.99 -0.32
C ALA A 120 22.10 -0.26 0.00
N LYS A 121 22.04 -0.35 0.40
CA LYS A 121 22.10 0.33 0.83
C LYS A 121 22.10 0.67 1.55
N LYS A 122 21.90 0.53 1.88
CA LYS A 122 22.02 0.88 2.63
C LYS A 122 22.02 1.14 3.40
N GLU A 123 21.73 1.01 3.61
CA GLU A 123 21.89 1.33 4.38
C GLU A 123 21.89 1.34 5.04
N LYS A 124 21.61 1.07 5.18
CA LYS A 124 21.73 1.22 5.88
C LYS A 124 21.84 1.20 6.53
N THR A 125 21.54 0.84 6.40
CA THR A 125 21.84 0.95 7.05
C THR A 125 22.17 1.02 7.66
N GLU A 126 22.07 0.83 7.81
CA GLU A 126 22.64 1.03 8.34
C GLU A 126 23.02 0.95 8.94
N THR A 127 22.85 0.54 8.86
CA THR A 127 23.39 0.57 9.35
C THR A 127 23.73 0.37 9.84
N LYS A 128 23.51 -0.07 9.88
CA LYS A 128 24.00 -0.09 10.24
C LYS A 128 24.57 -0.15 10.59
N LYS A 129 24.45 -0.51 10.46
CA LYS A 129 25.10 -0.42 10.62
C LYS A 129 25.69 -0.31 10.94
N GLU A 130 25.59 -0.58 10.70
CA GLU A 130 26.33 -0.38 10.79
C GLU A 130 26.69 -0.45 11.16
N GLU A 131 26.56 -0.89 11.07
CA GLU A 131 27.11 -0.88 11.24
C GLU A 131 27.40 -1.15 11.38
N THR A 132 27.27 -1.67 11.36
CA THR A 132 27.81 -1.76 11.33
C THR A 132 28.23 -1.93 11.43
N LYS A 133 28.35 -2.20 11.53
CA LYS A 133 29.01 -2.19 11.47
C LYS A 133 29.60 -2.30 11.72
N SER A 134 29.56 -2.63 11.71
CA SER A 134 30.28 -2.64 11.75
C SER A 134 30.78 -2.96 11.95
N SER A 135 30.72 -3.31 12.06
CA SER A 135 31.32 -3.50 12.08
C SER A 135 31.85 -3.88 12.15
N ILE A 136 31.90 -4.15 12.32
CA ILE A 136 32.50 -4.36 12.27
C ILE A 136 33.21 -4.65 12.48
N LYS A 137 33.41 -4.83 12.63
CA LYS A 137 34.05 -4.98 12.67
C LYS A 137 34.73 -5.21 12.80
N LYS A 138 34.53 -5.43 12.78
CA LYS A 138 35.05 -5.58 12.80
C LYS A 138 35.60 -5.47 12.87
#